data_6f248b9caf76ed7141cddf57bb74357c
#
_entry.id   6f248b9caf76ed7141cddf57bb74357c
#
_cell.length_a   1.000
_cell.length_b   1.000
_cell.length_c   1.000
_cell.angle_alpha   90.00
_cell.angle_beta   90.00
_cell.angle_gamma   90.00
#
_symmetry.space_group_name_H-M   'P 1'
#
loop_
_entity.id
_entity.type
_entity.pdbx_description
1 polymer ?
#
loop_
_entity_poly.entity_id
_entity_poly.type
_entity_poly.pdbx_seq_one_letter_code
_entity_poly.pdbx_strand_id
1 'polypeptide(L)'
;MRETRDTPFFSGRPMDTCSLRDQEVAMRVLPHGARIVTIEEARENLPKATRWLAELQAMSDEAHDLTEELEVLLESLEPEHEHVVEVAEHLAQLVTNWQHITGKIEATGTRIACLEPGRLEWYGVVDEHLALYSWSLGEEDIEWYHPIDASFMARKPLIEA
;
A
#
# COMPACT_ATOMS: atom_id res chain seq x y z
N MET A 1 -28.55 10.60 5.25
CA MET A 1 -27.67 9.86 4.34
C MET A 1 -26.24 9.98 4.84
N ARG A 2 -25.74 8.92 5.43
CA ARG A 2 -24.34 8.91 5.86
C ARG A 2 -23.49 8.52 4.66
N GLU A 3 -22.69 9.46 4.19
CA GLU A 3 -21.57 9.09 3.35
C GLU A 3 -20.61 8.23 4.16
N THR A 4 -20.63 6.95 3.89
CA THR A 4 -19.54 6.10 4.32
C THR A 4 -18.30 6.59 3.56
N ARG A 5 -17.47 7.34 4.23
CA ARG A 5 -16.15 7.63 3.70
C ARG A 5 -15.38 6.33 3.77
N ASP A 6 -15.42 5.58 2.69
CA ASP A 6 -14.50 4.49 2.50
C ASP A 6 -13.10 5.08 2.41
N THR A 7 -12.46 5.20 3.56
CA THR A 7 -11.04 5.45 3.54
C THR A 7 -10.37 4.17 3.01
N PRO A 8 -9.40 4.29 2.13
CA PRO A 8 -8.70 3.11 1.59
C PRO A 8 -8.15 2.18 2.66
N PHE A 9 -7.94 2.73 3.86
CA PHE A 9 -7.43 2.03 5.03
C PHE A 9 -8.41 1.00 5.60
N PHE A 10 -9.70 1.24 5.47
CA PHE A 10 -10.75 0.40 6.04
C PHE A 10 -11.64 -0.28 5.00
N SER A 11 -11.29 -0.22 3.73
CA SER A 11 -12.06 -0.87 2.71
C SER A 11 -11.98 -2.39 2.88
N GLY A 12 -13.12 -3.05 2.98
CA GLY A 12 -13.21 -4.47 3.27
C GLY A 12 -12.88 -5.40 2.10
N ARG A 13 -12.41 -4.87 0.97
CA ARG A 13 -12.09 -5.66 -0.23
C ARG A 13 -10.77 -5.24 -0.84
N PRO A 14 -9.64 -5.74 -0.28
CA PRO A 14 -8.31 -5.38 -0.77
C PRO A 14 -8.08 -5.65 -2.25
N MET A 15 -8.64 -6.72 -2.79
CA MET A 15 -8.47 -7.08 -4.20
C MET A 15 -9.12 -6.07 -5.15
N ASP A 16 -10.34 -5.62 -4.82
CA ASP A 16 -11.04 -4.63 -5.62
C ASP A 16 -10.28 -3.30 -5.60
N THR A 17 -9.76 -2.93 -4.44
CA THR A 17 -8.95 -1.71 -4.27
C THR A 17 -7.67 -1.78 -5.10
N CYS A 18 -7.01 -2.93 -5.13
CA CYS A 18 -5.80 -3.12 -5.93
C CYS A 18 -6.09 -3.01 -7.42
N SER A 19 -7.17 -3.62 -7.87
CA SER A 19 -7.60 -3.56 -9.28
C SER A 19 -7.91 -2.13 -9.71
N LEU A 20 -8.59 -1.36 -8.86
CA LEU A 20 -8.89 0.05 -9.13
C LEU A 20 -7.61 0.90 -9.20
N ARG A 21 -6.64 0.66 -8.32
CA ARG A 21 -5.35 1.33 -8.37
C ARG A 21 -4.58 1.03 -9.65
N ASP A 22 -4.59 -0.22 -10.08
CA ASP A 22 -3.96 -0.61 -11.33
C ASP A 22 -4.58 0.14 -12.51
N GLN A 23 -5.90 0.27 -12.53
CA GLN A 23 -6.60 1.05 -13.54
C GLN A 23 -6.26 2.53 -13.49
N GLU A 24 -6.16 3.09 -12.28
CA GLU A 24 -5.78 4.50 -12.10
C GLU A 24 -4.36 4.77 -12.62
N VAL A 25 -3.42 3.87 -12.37
CA VAL A 25 -2.05 3.98 -12.86
C VAL A 25 -2.02 3.99 -14.39
N ALA A 26 -2.81 3.13 -15.01
CA ALA A 26 -2.89 3.05 -16.47
C ALA A 26 -3.38 4.34 -17.12
N MET A 27 -4.10 5.17 -16.39
CA MET A 27 -4.70 6.41 -16.91
C MET A 27 -3.92 7.68 -16.56
N ARG A 28 -2.88 7.58 -15.72
CA ARG A 28 -2.15 8.74 -15.22
C ARG A 28 -0.76 8.85 -15.80
N VAL A 29 -0.37 10.09 -16.08
CA VAL A 29 1.03 10.47 -16.21
C VAL A 29 1.68 10.34 -14.83
N LEU A 30 3.00 10.16 -14.80
CA LEU A 30 3.78 10.04 -13.55
C LEU A 30 3.30 11.05 -12.50
N PRO A 31 2.93 10.60 -11.28
CA PRO A 31 2.47 11.51 -10.24
C PRO A 31 3.53 12.55 -9.86
N HIS A 32 3.07 13.74 -9.48
CA HIS A 32 3.96 14.78 -9.00
C HIS A 32 4.78 14.28 -7.81
N GLY A 33 6.10 14.44 -7.88
CA GLY A 33 7.02 13.98 -6.84
C GLY A 33 7.39 12.51 -6.92
N ALA A 34 6.90 11.76 -7.92
CA ALA A 34 7.31 10.38 -8.10
C ALA A 34 8.80 10.30 -8.45
N ARG A 35 9.48 9.35 -7.83
CA ARG A 35 10.91 9.12 -8.03
C ARG A 35 11.13 7.96 -8.99
N ILE A 36 11.95 8.21 -10.01
CA ILE A 36 12.41 7.16 -10.92
C ILE A 36 13.68 6.54 -10.34
N VAL A 37 13.72 5.24 -10.23
CA VAL A 37 14.85 4.50 -9.69
C VAL A 37 15.37 3.48 -10.71
N THR A 38 16.61 3.05 -10.53
CA THR A 38 17.17 1.95 -11.31
C THR A 38 16.68 0.62 -10.71
N ILE A 39 16.79 -0.46 -11.50
CA ILE A 39 16.44 -1.80 -11.01
C ILE A 39 17.35 -2.21 -9.82
N GLU A 40 18.61 -1.81 -9.85
CA GLU A 40 19.56 -2.07 -8.78
C GLU A 40 19.13 -1.36 -7.49
N GLU A 41 18.73 -0.10 -7.57
CA GLU A 41 18.21 0.66 -6.42
C GLU A 41 16.93 0.02 -5.86
N ALA A 42 16.02 -0.40 -6.73
CA ALA A 42 14.80 -1.08 -6.32
C ALA A 42 15.12 -2.39 -5.59
N ARG A 43 16.03 -3.19 -6.13
CA ARG A 43 16.46 -4.45 -5.52
C ARG A 43 17.15 -4.25 -4.17
N GLU A 44 17.95 -3.20 -4.02
CA GLU A 44 18.57 -2.84 -2.75
C GLU A 44 17.54 -2.46 -1.69
N ASN A 45 16.46 -1.82 -2.10
CA ASN A 45 15.38 -1.39 -1.21
C ASN A 45 14.41 -2.52 -0.84
N LEU A 46 14.37 -3.59 -1.62
CA LEU A 46 13.39 -4.66 -1.46
C LEU A 46 13.35 -5.26 -0.03
N PRO A 47 14.47 -5.61 0.62
CA PRO A 47 14.40 -6.18 1.97
C PRO A 47 13.77 -5.23 3.00
N LYS A 48 14.08 -3.96 2.91
CA LYS A 48 13.52 -2.93 3.78
C LYS A 48 12.04 -2.70 3.49
N ALA A 49 11.68 -2.62 2.21
CA ALA A 49 10.31 -2.43 1.76
C ALA A 49 9.41 -3.60 2.17
N THR A 50 9.91 -4.84 2.11
CA THR A 50 9.15 -6.02 2.53
C THR A 50 8.89 -6.04 4.03
N ARG A 51 9.83 -5.57 4.85
CA ARG A 51 9.62 -5.43 6.29
C ARG A 51 8.55 -4.40 6.59
N TRP A 52 8.61 -3.25 5.95
CA TRP A 52 7.58 -2.20 6.10
C TRP A 52 6.21 -2.68 5.63
N LEU A 53 6.16 -3.41 4.52
CA LEU A 53 4.90 -4.00 4.04
C LEU A 53 4.29 -4.93 5.09
N ALA A 54 5.09 -5.79 5.70
CA ALA A 54 4.62 -6.69 6.76
C ALA A 54 4.11 -5.91 7.98
N GLU A 55 4.79 -4.84 8.38
CA GLU A 55 4.33 -3.96 9.45
C GLU A 55 2.99 -3.31 9.11
N LEU A 56 2.83 -2.83 7.87
CA LEU A 56 1.58 -2.22 7.43
C LEU A 56 0.44 -3.25 7.38
N GLN A 57 0.71 -4.46 6.95
CA GLN A 57 -0.29 -5.54 6.96
C GLN A 57 -0.75 -5.84 8.38
N ALA A 58 0.18 -5.93 9.34
CA ALA A 58 -0.15 -6.13 10.75
C ALA A 58 -0.94 -4.97 11.33
N MET A 59 -0.57 -3.74 11.00
CA MET A 59 -1.31 -2.53 11.43
C MET A 59 -2.72 -2.51 10.86
N SER A 60 -2.90 -2.92 9.61
CA SER A 60 -4.21 -2.98 8.97
C SER A 60 -5.13 -3.97 9.70
N ASP A 61 -4.62 -5.14 10.05
CA ASP A 61 -5.37 -6.14 10.80
C ASP A 61 -5.74 -5.62 12.19
N GLU A 62 -4.81 -5.00 12.89
CA GLU A 62 -5.05 -4.41 14.21
C GLU A 62 -6.06 -3.28 14.15
N ALA A 63 -5.96 -2.41 13.15
CA ALA A 63 -6.91 -1.32 12.96
C ALA A 63 -8.33 -1.83 12.69
N HIS A 64 -8.43 -2.91 11.93
CA HIS A 64 -9.72 -3.56 11.67
C HIS A 64 -10.34 -4.09 12.97
N ASP A 65 -9.57 -4.79 13.79
CA ASP A 65 -10.01 -5.33 15.07
C ASP A 65 -10.43 -4.22 16.03
N LEU A 66 -9.66 -3.13 16.11
CA LEU A 66 -9.99 -1.98 16.97
C LEU A 66 -11.24 -1.26 16.49
N THR A 67 -11.44 -1.18 15.17
CA THR A 67 -12.65 -0.57 14.60
C THR A 67 -13.89 -1.38 14.97
N GLU A 68 -13.82 -2.70 14.87
CA GLU A 68 -14.92 -3.59 15.27
C GLU A 68 -15.20 -3.46 16.77
N GLU A 69 -14.16 -3.45 17.60
CA GLU A 69 -14.30 -3.25 19.04
C GLU A 69 -14.98 -1.92 19.38
N LEU A 70 -14.55 -0.85 18.72
CA LEU A 70 -15.12 0.48 18.90
C LEU A 70 -16.60 0.52 18.53
N GLU A 71 -16.98 -0.09 17.41
CA GLU A 71 -18.37 -0.19 16.98
C GLU A 71 -19.23 -0.91 18.03
N VAL A 72 -18.74 -2.03 18.57
CA VAL A 72 -19.43 -2.79 19.61
C VAL A 72 -19.58 -1.98 20.89
N LEU A 73 -18.52 -1.29 21.32
CA LEU A 73 -18.57 -0.45 22.53
C LEU A 73 -19.57 0.70 22.41
N LEU A 74 -19.66 1.31 21.24
CA LEU A 74 -20.58 2.42 20.98
C LEU A 74 -22.06 2.00 20.93
N GLU A 75 -22.36 0.72 20.83
CA GLU A 75 -23.73 0.21 20.95
C GLU A 75 -24.30 0.39 22.36
N SER A 76 -23.45 0.37 23.39
CA SER A 76 -23.87 0.38 24.79
C SER A 76 -23.22 1.46 25.65
N LEU A 77 -22.17 2.11 25.17
CA LEU A 77 -21.42 3.14 25.91
C LEU A 77 -21.48 4.48 25.19
N GLU A 78 -21.42 5.55 25.98
CA GLU A 78 -21.33 6.90 25.43
C GLU A 78 -19.92 7.15 24.84
N PRO A 79 -19.80 8.04 23.83
CA PRO A 79 -18.49 8.34 23.22
C PRO A 79 -17.43 8.85 24.21
N GLU A 80 -17.85 9.45 25.31
CA GLU A 80 -16.96 10.00 26.35
C GLU A 80 -16.53 8.95 27.38
N HIS A 81 -17.06 7.74 27.30
CA HIS A 81 -16.69 6.66 28.22
C HIS A 81 -15.19 6.36 28.10
N GLU A 82 -14.52 6.19 29.23
CA GLU A 82 -13.07 5.96 29.29
C GLU A 82 -12.60 4.85 28.37
N HIS A 83 -13.31 3.74 28.34
CA HIS A 83 -12.95 2.59 27.51
C HIS A 83 -13.07 2.89 26.00
N VAL A 84 -14.09 3.65 25.61
CA VAL A 84 -14.25 4.12 24.21
C VAL A 84 -13.09 5.02 23.83
N VAL A 85 -12.73 5.96 24.69
CA VAL A 85 -11.63 6.90 24.46
C VAL A 85 -10.30 6.16 24.31
N GLU A 86 -10.02 5.16 25.15
CA GLU A 86 -8.79 4.36 25.06
C GLU A 86 -8.67 3.64 23.71
N VAL A 87 -9.73 3.00 23.25
CA VAL A 87 -9.72 2.30 21.96
C VAL A 87 -9.56 3.28 20.80
N ALA A 88 -10.26 4.42 20.86
CA ALA A 88 -10.15 5.46 19.84
C ALA A 88 -8.75 6.07 19.78
N GLU A 89 -8.12 6.31 20.92
CA GLU A 89 -6.74 6.81 20.98
C GLU A 89 -5.74 5.80 20.40
N HIS A 90 -5.92 4.52 20.70
CA HIS A 90 -5.08 3.46 20.14
C HIS A 90 -5.20 3.42 18.61
N LEU A 91 -6.42 3.50 18.10
CA LEU A 91 -6.66 3.56 16.65
C LEU A 91 -6.01 4.80 16.01
N ALA A 92 -6.14 5.96 16.65
CA ALA A 92 -5.49 7.19 16.17
C ALA A 92 -3.97 7.06 16.13
N GLN A 93 -3.37 6.39 17.11
CA GLN A 93 -1.93 6.14 17.15
C GLN A 93 -1.48 5.22 16.00
N LEU A 94 -2.28 4.20 15.68
CA LEU A 94 -2.01 3.35 14.53
C LEU A 94 -2.02 4.14 13.21
N VAL A 95 -2.97 5.05 13.04
CA VAL A 95 -3.04 5.90 11.84
C VAL A 95 -1.78 6.77 11.72
N THR A 96 -1.32 7.34 12.82
CA THR A 96 -0.08 8.13 12.85
C THR A 96 1.13 7.29 12.46
N ASN A 97 1.25 6.09 13.03
CA ASN A 97 2.34 5.17 12.71
C ASN A 97 2.29 4.73 11.25
N TRP A 98 1.11 4.47 10.73
CA TRP A 98 0.88 4.15 9.32
C TRP A 98 1.42 5.23 8.40
N GLN A 99 1.05 6.48 8.65
CA GLN A 99 1.51 7.63 7.86
C GLN A 99 3.04 7.77 7.91
N HIS A 100 3.64 7.51 9.07
CA HIS A 100 5.08 7.57 9.24
C HIS A 100 5.80 6.50 8.40
N ILE A 101 5.31 5.27 8.42
CA ILE A 101 5.91 4.16 7.65
C ILE A 101 5.70 4.37 6.15
N THR A 102 4.51 4.77 5.72
CA THR A 102 4.25 5.05 4.30
C THR A 102 5.13 6.17 3.77
N GLY A 103 5.39 7.20 4.58
CA GLY A 103 6.32 8.25 4.24
C GLY A 103 7.75 7.75 4.03
N LYS A 104 8.21 6.83 4.87
CA LYS A 104 9.53 6.19 4.71
C LYS A 104 9.62 5.37 3.42
N ILE A 105 8.59 4.62 3.13
CA ILE A 105 8.51 3.80 1.91
C ILE A 105 8.58 4.69 0.68
N GLU A 106 7.76 5.72 0.62
CA GLU A 106 7.72 6.66 -0.50
C GLU A 106 9.05 7.39 -0.72
N ALA A 107 9.75 7.70 0.37
CA ALA A 107 11.06 8.36 0.31
C ALA A 107 12.12 7.53 -0.40
N THR A 108 11.98 6.21 -0.44
CA THR A 108 12.87 5.30 -1.18
C THR A 108 12.50 5.12 -2.64
N GLY A 109 11.40 5.73 -3.09
CA GLY A 109 10.86 5.54 -4.43
C GLY A 109 9.97 4.30 -4.55
N THR A 110 9.72 3.61 -3.45
CA THR A 110 8.84 2.44 -3.41
C THR A 110 7.38 2.87 -3.32
N ARG A 111 6.54 2.17 -4.04
CA ARG A 111 5.09 2.36 -4.01
C ARG A 111 4.40 1.06 -3.60
N ILE A 112 3.44 1.16 -2.70
CA ILE A 112 2.58 0.02 -2.37
C ILE A 112 1.48 -0.05 -3.40
N ALA A 113 1.54 -1.03 -4.29
CA ALA A 113 0.52 -1.25 -5.30
C ALA A 113 -0.71 -1.92 -4.70
N CYS A 114 -0.49 -2.84 -3.78
CA CYS A 114 -1.55 -3.54 -3.07
C CYS A 114 -1.05 -4.01 -1.71
N LEU A 115 -1.87 -3.85 -0.68
CA LEU A 115 -1.53 -4.30 0.66
C LEU A 115 -1.79 -5.80 0.84
N GLU A 116 -2.92 -6.27 0.33
CA GLU A 116 -3.35 -7.67 0.37
C GLU A 116 -3.95 -8.08 -0.99
N PRO A 117 -3.29 -8.94 -1.74
CA PRO A 117 -1.96 -9.51 -1.53
C PRO A 117 -0.85 -8.46 -1.61
N GLY A 118 0.26 -8.68 -0.92
CA GLY A 118 1.36 -7.71 -0.89
C GLY A 118 2.03 -7.52 -2.25
N ARG A 119 1.96 -6.32 -2.79
CA ARG A 119 2.58 -5.96 -4.06
C ARG A 119 3.26 -4.61 -3.94
N LEU A 120 4.48 -4.54 -4.45
CA LEU A 120 5.27 -3.32 -4.47
C LEU A 120 5.65 -2.97 -5.89
N GLU A 121 5.80 -1.68 -6.14
CA GLU A 121 6.18 -1.15 -7.44
C GLU A 121 7.20 -0.02 -7.30
N TRP A 122 7.98 0.17 -8.34
CA TRP A 122 8.94 1.27 -8.46
C TRP A 122 8.87 1.81 -9.87
N TYR A 123 8.81 3.13 -10.01
CA TYR A 123 8.91 3.76 -11.32
C TYR A 123 10.34 3.65 -11.82
N GLY A 124 10.49 3.18 -13.04
CA GLY A 124 11.78 3.03 -13.70
C GLY A 124 11.68 3.19 -15.20
N VAL A 125 12.76 2.88 -15.88
CA VAL A 125 12.83 2.93 -17.34
C VAL A 125 13.27 1.57 -17.85
N VAL A 126 12.50 1.00 -18.77
CA VAL A 126 12.81 -0.26 -19.46
C VAL A 126 12.67 -0.02 -20.95
N ASP A 127 13.72 -0.34 -21.72
CA ASP A 127 13.77 -0.13 -23.17
C ASP A 127 13.41 1.32 -23.55
N GLU A 128 13.98 2.28 -22.84
CA GLU A 128 13.77 3.72 -23.04
C GLU A 128 12.35 4.23 -22.76
N HIS A 129 11.50 3.40 -22.17
CA HIS A 129 10.13 3.76 -21.79
C HIS A 129 9.91 3.70 -20.29
N LEU A 130 9.07 4.60 -19.79
CA LEU A 130 8.62 4.54 -18.39
C LEU A 130 7.90 3.24 -18.12
N ALA A 131 8.24 2.61 -17.00
CA ALA A 131 7.68 1.34 -16.60
C ALA A 131 7.57 1.29 -15.08
N LEU A 132 6.86 0.28 -14.58
CA LEU A 132 6.81 -0.04 -13.17
C LEU A 132 7.48 -1.39 -12.96
N TYR A 133 8.57 -1.41 -12.21
CA TYR A 133 9.12 -2.66 -11.69
C TYR A 133 8.11 -3.21 -10.71
N SER A 134 7.80 -4.49 -10.81
CA SER A 134 6.71 -5.12 -10.07
C SER A 134 7.19 -6.30 -9.26
N TRP A 135 6.81 -6.32 -8.01
CA TRP A 135 7.11 -7.41 -7.09
C TRP A 135 5.86 -7.81 -6.33
N SER A 136 5.66 -9.11 -6.17
CA SER A 136 4.57 -9.67 -5.38
C SER A 136 5.14 -10.51 -4.25
N LEU A 137 4.48 -10.49 -3.10
CA LEU A 137 4.91 -11.26 -1.92
C LEU A 137 5.04 -12.74 -2.27
N GLY A 138 6.21 -13.31 -1.96
CA GLY A 138 6.59 -14.68 -2.31
C GLY A 138 7.62 -14.77 -3.43
N GLU A 139 7.81 -13.71 -4.20
CA GLU A 139 8.89 -13.63 -5.20
C GLU A 139 10.22 -13.33 -4.51
N GLU A 140 11.29 -13.97 -4.92
CA GLU A 140 12.61 -13.80 -4.27
C GLU A 140 13.25 -12.46 -4.58
N ASP A 141 13.06 -11.97 -5.82
CA ASP A 141 13.62 -10.72 -6.28
C ASP A 141 12.66 -10.03 -7.24
N ILE A 142 13.04 -8.83 -7.66
CA ILE A 142 12.26 -8.08 -8.66
C ILE A 142 12.67 -8.58 -10.04
N GLU A 143 11.79 -9.36 -10.64
CA GLU A 143 12.04 -10.02 -11.93
C GLU A 143 11.04 -9.62 -13.01
N TRP A 144 10.10 -8.74 -12.67
CA TRP A 144 8.97 -8.37 -13.51
C TRP A 144 8.81 -6.87 -13.62
N TYR A 145 8.25 -6.43 -14.73
CA TYR A 145 7.80 -5.06 -14.91
C TYR A 145 6.53 -5.04 -15.76
N HIS A 146 5.82 -3.94 -15.73
CA HIS A 146 4.77 -3.66 -16.70
C HIS A 146 4.89 -2.21 -17.18
N PRO A 147 4.44 -1.90 -18.40
CA PRO A 147 4.39 -0.53 -18.88
C PRO A 147 3.51 0.33 -17.94
N ILE A 148 3.79 1.63 -17.91
CA ILE A 148 3.05 2.56 -17.05
C ILE A 148 1.56 2.64 -17.43
N ASP A 149 1.22 2.33 -18.68
CA ASP A 149 -0.15 2.29 -19.21
C ASP A 149 -0.79 0.89 -19.12
N ALA A 150 -0.20 -0.02 -18.39
CA ALA A 150 -0.69 -1.38 -18.19
C ALA A 150 -0.81 -1.71 -16.70
N SER A 151 -1.45 -2.83 -16.39
CA SER A 151 -1.64 -3.29 -15.02
C SER A 151 -0.72 -4.44 -14.65
N PHE A 152 -0.78 -4.86 -13.37
CA PHE A 152 -0.08 -6.04 -12.86
C PHE A 152 -0.29 -7.29 -13.72
N MET A 153 -1.48 -7.46 -14.31
CA MET A 153 -1.79 -8.62 -15.15
C MET A 153 -1.00 -8.64 -16.46
N ALA A 154 -0.43 -7.52 -16.85
CA ALA A 154 0.37 -7.38 -18.07
C ALA A 154 1.87 -7.44 -17.78
N ARG A 155 2.28 -7.99 -16.65
CA ARG A 155 3.69 -8.09 -16.27
C ARG A 155 4.50 -8.88 -17.31
N LYS A 156 5.70 -8.39 -17.58
CA LYS A 156 6.68 -9.01 -18.46
C LYS A 156 7.96 -9.28 -17.68
N PRO A 157 8.71 -10.32 -18.03
CA PRO A 157 9.98 -10.58 -17.35
C PRO A 157 11.02 -9.49 -17.68
N LEU A 158 11.80 -9.11 -16.66
CA LEU A 158 12.98 -8.31 -16.83
C LEU A 158 14.07 -9.21 -17.41
N ILE A 159 14.30 -9.09 -18.68
CA ILE A 159 15.40 -9.82 -19.34
C ILE A 159 16.63 -8.94 -19.23
N GLU A 160 17.53 -9.30 -18.35
CA GLU A 160 18.83 -8.65 -18.28
C GLU A 160 19.67 -9.14 -19.46
N ALA A 161 20.05 -8.19 -20.25
CA ALA A 161 20.97 -8.46 -21.32
C ALA A 161 22.37 -8.78 -20.79
#